data_725811112f79807242ec1a7fa0552b93
#
_entry.id   725811112f79807242ec1a7fa0552b93
#
_cell.length_a   1.000
_cell.length_b   1.000
_cell.length_c   1.000
_cell.angle_alpha   90.00
_cell.angle_beta   90.00
_cell.angle_gamma   90.00
#
_symmetry.space_group_name_H-M   'P 1'
#
loop_
_entity.id
_entity.type
_entity.pdbx_description
1 polymer ?
#
loop_
_entity_poly.entity_id
_entity_poly.type
_entity_poly.pdbx_seq_one_letter_code
_entity_poly.pdbx_strand_id
1 'polypeptide(L)'
;MDCSLYECIIDHADVHDAVYTTDIDGLDIMPSHIDLVGAEIEMLNLEHREQVIKNLLQPIRGDYDYILIDCSPSLGLITVNALTAADSVIIPVQCEYFALEGISKLLNTIKIIKSKLNPKLEIEGFLLTMYDSRLRLANQIYDEVKRHFQELVFKTVIQRNVKLSESPSHGLPVILYDADSTGSKNHLALAKEIINRNK
;
A
#
# COMPACT_ATOMS: atom_id res chain seq x y z
N MET A 1 -13.47 13.55 -12.38
CA MET A 1 -12.08 13.87 -12.05
C MET A 1 -11.35 13.92 -13.38
N ASP A 2 -10.76 15.06 -13.70
CA ASP A 2 -10.24 15.32 -15.05
C ASP A 2 -8.72 15.08 -15.15
N CYS A 3 -8.04 14.86 -14.03
CA CYS A 3 -6.63 14.53 -13.94
C CYS A 3 -6.40 13.38 -12.96
N SER A 4 -5.49 12.47 -13.28
CA SER A 4 -5.12 11.33 -12.45
C SER A 4 -3.60 11.12 -12.46
N LEU A 5 -3.12 10.13 -11.75
CA LEU A 5 -1.71 9.72 -11.79
C LEU A 5 -1.24 9.42 -13.23
N TYR A 6 -2.14 8.94 -14.11
CA TYR A 6 -1.81 8.65 -15.50
C TYR A 6 -1.40 9.92 -16.26
N GLU A 7 -2.22 10.98 -16.21
CA GLU A 7 -1.93 12.25 -16.90
C GLU A 7 -0.65 12.91 -16.35
N CYS A 8 -0.39 12.78 -15.06
CA CYS A 8 0.85 13.27 -14.46
C CYS A 8 2.09 12.52 -15.00
N ILE A 9 1.99 11.22 -15.24
CA ILE A 9 3.10 10.40 -15.73
C ILE A 9 3.32 10.60 -17.23
N ILE A 10 2.26 10.59 -18.03
CA ILE A 10 2.34 10.51 -19.49
C ILE A 10 2.24 11.90 -20.13
N ASP A 11 1.28 12.70 -19.70
CA ASP A 11 1.03 14.04 -20.28
C ASP A 11 1.78 15.15 -19.53
N HIS A 12 2.56 14.79 -18.50
CA HIS A 12 3.31 15.75 -17.66
C HIS A 12 2.43 16.82 -17.01
N ALA A 13 1.18 16.46 -16.65
CA ALA A 13 0.30 17.32 -15.89
C ALA A 13 0.90 17.62 -14.51
N ASP A 14 0.56 18.80 -13.95
CA ASP A 14 1.02 19.18 -12.62
C ASP A 14 0.43 18.22 -11.58
N VAL A 15 1.26 17.76 -10.66
CA VAL A 15 0.84 16.85 -9.58
C VAL A 15 -0.28 17.44 -8.73
N HIS A 16 -0.31 18.76 -8.54
CA HIS A 16 -1.34 19.44 -7.77
C HIS A 16 -2.72 19.36 -8.45
N ASP A 17 -2.79 19.25 -9.78
CA ASP A 17 -4.04 19.09 -10.52
C ASP A 17 -4.66 17.68 -10.35
N ALA A 18 -3.85 16.70 -9.94
CA ALA A 18 -4.28 15.33 -9.71
C ALA A 18 -4.60 15.03 -8.23
N VAL A 19 -4.41 15.99 -7.32
CA VAL A 19 -4.74 15.84 -5.90
C VAL A 19 -6.12 16.42 -5.64
N TYR A 20 -7.01 15.61 -5.10
CA TYR A 20 -8.39 15.97 -4.79
C TYR A 20 -8.64 15.87 -3.28
N THR A 21 -9.16 16.94 -2.71
CA THR A 21 -9.63 16.94 -1.32
C THR A 21 -10.88 16.08 -1.19
N THR A 22 -10.94 15.26 -0.14
CA THR A 22 -12.11 14.45 0.17
C THR A 22 -13.00 15.12 1.22
N ASP A 23 -14.18 14.55 1.48
CA ASP A 23 -15.07 15.00 2.57
C ASP A 23 -14.53 14.66 3.99
N ILE A 24 -13.33 14.08 4.07
CA ILE A 24 -12.68 13.70 5.34
C ILE A 24 -11.52 14.67 5.58
N ASP A 25 -11.61 15.41 6.68
CA ASP A 25 -10.56 16.37 7.07
C ASP A 25 -9.17 15.70 7.11
N GLY A 26 -8.21 16.31 6.41
CA GLY A 26 -6.82 15.84 6.37
C GLY A 26 -6.60 14.61 5.49
N LEU A 27 -7.56 14.24 4.64
CA LEU A 27 -7.42 13.17 3.67
C LEU A 27 -7.65 13.69 2.25
N ASP A 28 -6.59 13.70 1.46
CA ASP A 28 -6.65 13.92 0.02
C ASP A 28 -6.42 12.62 -0.73
N ILE A 29 -6.84 12.57 -2.00
CA ILE A 29 -6.68 11.40 -2.86
C ILE A 29 -6.10 11.82 -4.21
N MET A 30 -5.12 11.05 -4.68
CA MET A 30 -4.67 11.07 -6.07
C MET A 30 -5.18 9.79 -6.73
N PRO A 31 -6.19 9.88 -7.61
CA PRO A 31 -6.75 8.70 -8.26
C PRO A 31 -5.79 8.15 -9.30
N SER A 32 -5.88 6.84 -9.55
CA SER A 32 -5.32 6.24 -10.76
C SER A 32 -6.42 6.02 -11.79
N HIS A 33 -6.03 5.86 -13.06
CA HIS A 33 -6.93 5.51 -14.15
C HIS A 33 -6.62 4.10 -14.66
N ILE A 34 -7.58 3.44 -15.32
CA ILE A 34 -7.37 2.11 -15.89
C ILE A 34 -6.26 2.11 -16.96
N ASP A 35 -6.07 3.24 -17.63
CA ASP A 35 -5.02 3.44 -18.62
C ASP A 35 -3.61 3.42 -18.02
N LEU A 36 -3.49 3.49 -16.68
CA LEU A 36 -2.20 3.31 -16.00
C LEU A 36 -1.56 1.95 -16.30
N VAL A 37 -2.35 0.95 -16.67
CA VAL A 37 -1.84 -0.34 -17.18
C VAL A 37 -1.08 -0.14 -18.49
N GLY A 38 -1.56 0.75 -19.36
CA GLY A 38 -0.88 1.14 -20.61
C GLY A 38 0.39 1.96 -20.36
N ALA A 39 0.39 2.78 -19.31
CA ALA A 39 1.53 3.60 -18.92
C ALA A 39 2.82 2.79 -18.71
N GLU A 40 2.73 1.54 -18.24
CA GLU A 40 3.90 0.66 -18.13
C GLU A 40 4.64 0.47 -19.46
N ILE A 41 3.91 0.43 -20.58
CA ILE A 41 4.49 0.28 -21.92
C ILE A 41 5.06 1.63 -22.38
N GLU A 42 4.34 2.71 -22.17
CA GLU A 42 4.73 4.07 -22.57
C GLU A 42 5.99 4.53 -21.81
N MET A 43 6.08 4.21 -20.52
CA MET A 43 7.24 4.50 -19.68
C MET A 43 8.51 3.74 -20.08
N LEU A 44 8.44 2.66 -20.89
CA LEU A 44 9.62 1.88 -21.28
C LEU A 44 10.69 2.72 -21.99
N ASN A 45 10.28 3.78 -22.67
CA ASN A 45 11.18 4.67 -23.43
C ASN A 45 11.64 5.89 -22.61
N LEU A 46 11.17 6.07 -21.37
CA LEU A 46 11.56 7.20 -20.53
C LEU A 46 12.94 6.95 -19.90
N GLU A 47 13.75 8.00 -19.86
CA GLU A 47 14.95 7.99 -19.04
C GLU A 47 14.57 7.95 -17.55
N HIS A 48 15.29 7.16 -16.77
CA HIS A 48 15.03 6.97 -15.33
C HIS A 48 13.58 6.56 -15.02
N ARG A 49 12.99 5.75 -15.90
CA ARG A 49 11.60 5.29 -15.80
C ARG A 49 11.21 4.66 -14.45
N GLU A 50 12.17 4.19 -13.68
CA GLU A 50 11.94 3.61 -12.34
C GLU A 50 11.79 4.68 -11.24
N GLN A 51 12.00 5.97 -11.56
CA GLN A 51 11.97 7.08 -10.61
C GLN A 51 10.85 8.10 -10.90
N VAL A 52 9.99 7.82 -11.86
CA VAL A 52 8.96 8.77 -12.33
C VAL A 52 8.03 9.16 -11.17
N ILE A 53 7.46 8.19 -10.45
CA ILE A 53 6.57 8.47 -9.31
C ILE A 53 7.32 9.19 -8.17
N LYS A 54 8.57 8.83 -7.91
CA LYS A 54 9.39 9.52 -6.91
C LYS A 54 9.55 11.01 -7.23
N ASN A 55 9.86 11.33 -8.48
CA ASN A 55 10.05 12.71 -8.92
C ASN A 55 8.72 13.47 -8.90
N LEU A 56 7.64 12.81 -9.31
CA LEU A 56 6.29 13.36 -9.33
C LEU A 56 5.79 13.73 -7.93
N LEU A 57 6.06 12.91 -6.92
CA LEU A 57 5.62 13.17 -5.54
C LEU A 57 6.51 14.19 -4.81
N GLN A 58 7.71 14.50 -5.31
CA GLN A 58 8.66 15.37 -4.63
C GLN A 58 8.08 16.77 -4.29
N PRO A 59 7.33 17.46 -5.17
CA PRO A 59 6.76 18.78 -4.87
C PRO A 59 5.78 18.78 -3.70
N ILE A 60 4.96 17.75 -3.58
CA ILE A 60 3.88 17.67 -2.57
C ILE A 60 4.29 16.91 -1.30
N ARG A 61 5.49 16.33 -1.27
CA ARG A 61 5.91 15.47 -0.15
C ARG A 61 5.91 16.19 1.21
N GLY A 62 6.18 17.49 1.23
CA GLY A 62 6.23 18.28 2.45
C GLY A 62 4.86 18.70 3.00
N ASP A 63 3.79 18.47 2.25
CA ASP A 63 2.45 18.93 2.59
C ASP A 63 1.68 17.86 3.40
N TYR A 64 2.22 16.62 3.48
CA TYR A 64 1.57 15.47 4.11
C TYR A 64 2.43 14.83 5.18
N ASP A 65 1.82 14.42 6.29
CA ASP A 65 2.46 13.57 7.30
C ASP A 65 2.72 12.15 6.76
N TYR A 66 1.82 11.64 5.93
CA TYR A 66 1.89 10.32 5.29
C TYR A 66 1.37 10.37 3.86
N ILE A 67 2.09 9.72 2.95
CA ILE A 67 1.63 9.42 1.59
C ILE A 67 1.54 7.90 1.46
N LEU A 68 0.34 7.37 1.28
CA LEU A 68 0.10 5.93 1.12
C LEU A 68 -0.06 5.61 -0.37
N ILE A 69 0.80 4.75 -0.89
CA ILE A 69 0.75 4.30 -2.28
C ILE A 69 0.15 2.89 -2.30
N ASP A 70 -1.10 2.77 -2.75
CA ASP A 70 -1.75 1.46 -2.96
C ASP A 70 -1.26 0.86 -4.28
N CYS A 71 -0.71 -0.35 -4.21
CA CYS A 71 -0.06 -1.01 -5.33
C CYS A 71 -0.81 -2.26 -5.76
N SER A 72 -0.88 -2.49 -7.07
CA SER A 72 -1.27 -3.78 -7.63
C SER A 72 -0.34 -4.91 -7.12
N PRO A 73 -0.83 -6.14 -6.96
CA PRO A 73 -0.01 -7.28 -6.60
C PRO A 73 1.00 -7.70 -7.70
N SER A 74 0.95 -7.08 -8.87
CA SER A 74 1.93 -7.27 -9.93
C SER A 74 3.29 -6.68 -9.53
N LEU A 75 4.37 -7.28 -10.00
CA LEU A 75 5.74 -6.74 -9.84
C LEU A 75 6.18 -5.99 -11.12
N GLY A 76 5.26 -5.25 -11.73
CA GLY A 76 5.49 -4.42 -12.92
C GLY A 76 6.23 -3.11 -12.62
N LEU A 77 6.41 -2.30 -13.67
CA LEU A 77 7.16 -1.04 -13.58
C LEU A 77 6.52 -0.04 -12.62
N ILE A 78 5.18 -0.02 -12.50
CA ILE A 78 4.47 0.85 -11.56
C ILE A 78 4.81 0.47 -10.11
N THR A 79 4.82 -0.83 -9.78
CA THR A 79 5.20 -1.29 -8.43
C THR A 79 6.67 -0.98 -8.12
N VAL A 80 7.57 -1.12 -9.12
CA VAL A 80 8.97 -0.71 -8.97
C VAL A 80 9.08 0.79 -8.67
N ASN A 81 8.31 1.62 -9.37
CA ASN A 81 8.23 3.06 -9.13
C ASN A 81 7.74 3.40 -7.72
N ALA A 82 6.66 2.75 -7.27
CA ALA A 82 6.12 2.95 -5.94
C ALA A 82 7.15 2.62 -4.85
N LEU A 83 7.82 1.46 -4.95
CA LEU A 83 8.87 1.06 -4.01
C LEU A 83 10.14 1.95 -4.10
N THR A 84 10.39 2.55 -5.26
CA THR A 84 11.51 3.50 -5.43
C THR A 84 11.20 4.86 -4.80
N ALA A 85 9.92 5.25 -4.77
CA ALA A 85 9.43 6.48 -4.16
C ALA A 85 9.26 6.37 -2.64
N ALA A 86 8.91 5.20 -2.12
CA ALA A 86 8.54 4.98 -0.73
C ALA A 86 9.73 5.01 0.23
N ASP A 87 9.49 5.40 1.48
CA ASP A 87 10.45 5.26 2.59
C ASP A 87 10.37 3.86 3.20
N SER A 88 9.17 3.32 3.31
CA SER A 88 8.93 1.98 3.84
C SER A 88 7.80 1.27 3.10
N VAL A 89 7.71 -0.05 3.29
CA VAL A 89 6.67 -0.89 2.70
C VAL A 89 5.96 -1.73 3.75
N ILE A 90 4.64 -1.65 3.78
CA ILE A 90 3.78 -2.58 4.53
C ILE A 90 3.44 -3.74 3.62
N ILE A 91 3.64 -4.96 4.09
CA ILE A 91 3.39 -6.19 3.33
C ILE A 91 2.14 -6.87 3.91
N PRO A 92 0.96 -6.70 3.26
CA PRO A 92 -0.23 -7.43 3.66
C PRO A 92 -0.08 -8.92 3.32
N VAL A 93 -0.39 -9.76 4.31
CA VAL A 93 -0.30 -11.22 4.20
C VAL A 93 -1.67 -11.80 4.48
N GLN A 94 -2.33 -12.31 3.46
CA GLN A 94 -3.56 -13.07 3.65
C GLN A 94 -3.25 -14.39 4.36
N CYS A 95 -4.06 -14.76 5.37
CA CYS A 95 -3.88 -16.00 6.11
C CYS A 95 -4.40 -17.21 5.32
N GLU A 96 -3.86 -17.42 4.10
CA GLU A 96 -4.23 -18.48 3.15
C GLU A 96 -2.99 -19.21 2.62
N TYR A 97 -3.17 -20.39 2.00
CA TYR A 97 -2.11 -21.33 1.67
C TYR A 97 -0.91 -20.76 0.88
N PHE A 98 -1.15 -19.89 -0.09
CA PHE A 98 -0.09 -19.35 -0.95
C PHE A 98 0.65 -18.12 -0.38
N ALA A 99 0.32 -17.69 0.83
CA ALA A 99 0.85 -16.47 1.41
C ALA A 99 2.39 -16.44 1.48
N LEU A 100 3.00 -17.52 1.95
CA LEU A 100 4.45 -17.60 2.18
C LEU A 100 5.26 -17.62 0.88
N GLU A 101 4.74 -18.23 -0.18
CA GLU A 101 5.40 -18.22 -1.50
C GLU A 101 5.43 -16.80 -2.09
N GLY A 102 4.31 -16.06 -1.97
CA GLY A 102 4.22 -14.68 -2.42
C GLY A 102 5.20 -13.75 -1.70
N ILE A 103 5.33 -13.90 -0.37
CA ILE A 103 6.26 -13.12 0.44
C ILE A 103 7.71 -13.30 -0.06
N SER A 104 8.15 -14.52 -0.32
CA SER A 104 9.53 -14.78 -0.75
C SER A 104 9.88 -14.07 -2.06
N LYS A 105 8.96 -14.06 -3.03
CA LYS A 105 9.13 -13.36 -4.31
C LYS A 105 9.21 -11.84 -4.11
N LEU A 106 8.31 -11.29 -3.28
CA LEU A 106 8.28 -9.85 -2.97
C LEU A 106 9.55 -9.41 -2.23
N LEU A 107 10.01 -10.15 -1.24
CA LEU A 107 11.25 -9.85 -0.51
C LEU A 107 12.48 -9.81 -1.42
N ASN A 108 12.56 -10.72 -2.40
CA ASN A 108 13.63 -10.69 -3.38
C ASN A 108 13.56 -9.41 -4.25
N THR A 109 12.38 -9.01 -4.67
CA THR A 109 12.17 -7.75 -5.41
C THR A 109 12.57 -6.53 -4.56
N ILE A 110 12.13 -6.45 -3.32
CA ILE A 110 12.52 -5.38 -2.38
C ILE A 110 14.04 -5.32 -2.24
N LYS A 111 14.72 -6.46 -2.09
CA LYS A 111 16.18 -6.54 -2.02
C LYS A 111 16.86 -5.97 -3.27
N ILE A 112 16.34 -6.26 -4.46
CA ILE A 112 16.86 -5.70 -5.71
C ILE A 112 16.67 -4.19 -5.75
N ILE A 113 15.49 -3.70 -5.39
CA ILE A 113 15.19 -2.26 -5.36
C ILE A 113 16.09 -1.54 -4.34
N LYS A 114 16.24 -2.07 -3.13
CA LYS A 114 17.18 -1.53 -2.12
C LYS A 114 18.59 -1.41 -2.66
N SER A 115 19.06 -2.42 -3.37
CA SER A 115 20.45 -2.44 -3.85
C SER A 115 20.71 -1.50 -5.03
N LYS A 116 19.70 -1.18 -5.85
CA LYS A 116 19.91 -0.47 -7.12
C LYS A 116 19.23 0.88 -7.24
N LEU A 117 18.06 1.06 -6.62
CA LEU A 117 17.17 2.20 -6.86
C LEU A 117 16.88 3.01 -5.59
N ASN A 118 16.60 2.34 -4.46
CA ASN A 118 16.24 3.00 -3.21
C ASN A 118 16.92 2.33 -2.00
N PRO A 119 18.18 2.66 -1.70
CA PRO A 119 18.90 2.06 -0.57
C PRO A 119 18.28 2.33 0.81
N LYS A 120 17.42 3.35 0.92
CA LYS A 120 16.74 3.74 2.15
C LYS A 120 15.43 3.01 2.39
N LEU A 121 14.88 2.29 1.37
CA LEU A 121 13.63 1.58 1.52
C LEU A 121 13.70 0.58 2.69
N GLU A 122 12.76 0.65 3.60
CA GLU A 122 12.67 -0.27 4.73
C GLU A 122 11.39 -1.11 4.67
N ILE A 123 11.38 -2.24 5.38
CA ILE A 123 10.15 -3.01 5.60
C ILE A 123 9.53 -2.50 6.89
N GLU A 124 8.42 -1.78 6.78
CA GLU A 124 7.63 -1.29 7.91
C GLU A 124 7.06 -2.46 8.73
N GLY A 125 6.58 -3.47 8.03
CA GLY A 125 6.13 -4.68 8.67
C GLY A 125 5.23 -5.57 7.82
N PHE A 126 4.98 -6.77 8.35
CA PHE A 126 4.06 -7.75 7.79
C PHE A 126 2.71 -7.62 8.50
N LEU A 127 1.66 -7.31 7.75
CA LEU A 127 0.30 -7.17 8.26
C LEU A 127 -0.53 -8.39 7.91
N LEU A 128 -0.90 -9.17 8.91
CA LEU A 128 -1.80 -10.31 8.70
C LEU A 128 -3.22 -9.83 8.43
N THR A 129 -3.79 -10.25 7.31
CA THR A 129 -5.12 -9.85 6.85
C THR A 129 -6.01 -11.06 6.62
N MET A 130 -7.33 -10.83 6.51
CA MET A 130 -8.34 -11.87 6.31
C MET A 130 -8.24 -12.99 7.36
N TYR A 131 -7.73 -12.65 8.55
CA TYR A 131 -7.52 -13.62 9.62
C TYR A 131 -8.85 -14.06 10.23
N ASP A 132 -8.99 -15.38 10.40
CA ASP A 132 -10.09 -16.01 11.11
C ASP A 132 -9.51 -17.02 12.13
N SER A 133 -9.59 -16.68 13.41
CA SER A 133 -9.03 -17.50 14.50
C SER A 133 -9.64 -18.90 14.62
N ARG A 134 -10.81 -19.13 14.02
CA ARG A 134 -11.47 -20.45 14.00
C ARG A 134 -10.82 -21.40 13.00
N LEU A 135 -10.06 -20.89 12.04
CA LEU A 135 -9.42 -21.68 10.99
C LEU A 135 -8.02 -22.10 11.41
N ARG A 136 -7.79 -23.43 11.45
CA ARG A 136 -6.47 -23.98 11.77
C ARG A 136 -5.37 -23.47 10.85
N LEU A 137 -5.66 -23.36 9.54
CA LEU A 137 -4.71 -22.86 8.56
C LEU A 137 -4.30 -21.41 8.84
N ALA A 138 -5.26 -20.55 9.19
CA ALA A 138 -4.96 -19.15 9.49
C ALA A 138 -4.04 -19.04 10.71
N ASN A 139 -4.26 -19.83 11.75
CA ASN A 139 -3.39 -19.89 12.92
C ASN A 139 -1.99 -20.41 12.58
N GLN A 140 -1.88 -21.43 11.73
CA GLN A 140 -0.58 -21.95 11.30
C GLN A 140 0.22 -20.90 10.53
N ILE A 141 -0.41 -20.17 9.61
CA ILE A 141 0.25 -19.09 8.85
C ILE A 141 0.65 -17.94 9.78
N TYR A 142 -0.22 -17.56 10.71
CA TYR A 142 0.11 -16.56 11.73
C TYR A 142 1.37 -16.94 12.49
N ASP A 143 1.44 -18.16 13.04
CA ASP A 143 2.58 -18.65 13.82
C ASP A 143 3.87 -18.71 12.97
N GLU A 144 3.75 -19.10 11.70
CA GLU A 144 4.88 -19.21 10.80
C GLU A 144 5.44 -17.85 10.40
N VAL A 145 4.58 -16.87 10.05
CA VAL A 145 4.98 -15.48 9.77
C VAL A 145 5.63 -14.87 11.01
N LYS A 146 5.04 -15.05 12.18
CA LYS A 146 5.62 -14.59 13.45
C LYS A 146 6.99 -15.21 13.73
N ARG A 147 7.16 -16.49 13.46
CA ARG A 147 8.44 -17.21 13.67
C ARG A 147 9.54 -16.68 12.78
N HIS A 148 9.22 -16.37 11.50
CA HIS A 148 10.21 -15.94 10.53
C HIS A 148 10.54 -14.45 10.61
N PHE A 149 9.55 -13.60 10.90
CA PHE A 149 9.69 -12.14 10.81
C PHE A 149 9.63 -11.41 12.16
N GLN A 150 9.30 -12.11 13.24
CA GLN A 150 9.37 -11.63 14.63
C GLN A 150 8.79 -10.22 14.84
N GLU A 151 9.67 -9.26 15.19
CA GLU A 151 9.28 -7.88 15.51
C GLU A 151 8.77 -7.09 14.29
N LEU A 152 9.07 -7.56 13.07
CA LEU A 152 8.53 -6.95 11.85
C LEU A 152 7.05 -7.29 11.62
N VAL A 153 6.48 -8.24 12.37
CA VAL A 153 5.03 -8.53 12.25
C VAL A 153 4.26 -7.54 13.10
N PHE A 154 3.29 -6.86 12.49
CA PHE A 154 2.39 -5.99 13.24
C PHE A 154 1.70 -6.78 14.37
N LYS A 155 1.49 -6.13 15.51
CA LYS A 155 0.70 -6.70 16.62
C LYS A 155 -0.78 -6.74 16.25
N THR A 156 -1.20 -5.75 15.49
CA THR A 156 -2.54 -5.64 14.93
C THR A 156 -2.74 -6.63 13.80
N VAL A 157 -3.88 -7.31 13.79
CA VAL A 157 -4.32 -8.25 12.75
C VAL A 157 -5.65 -7.76 12.19
N ILE A 158 -5.79 -7.76 10.86
CA ILE A 158 -7.06 -7.44 10.21
C ILE A 158 -7.88 -8.71 10.05
N GLN A 159 -8.92 -8.82 10.85
CA GLN A 159 -9.82 -9.97 10.81
C GLN A 159 -10.71 -9.94 9.57
N ARG A 160 -11.11 -11.12 9.10
CA ARG A 160 -12.15 -11.23 8.06
C ARG A 160 -13.44 -10.60 8.57
N ASN A 161 -13.92 -9.59 7.84
CA ASN A 161 -15.12 -8.85 8.25
C ASN A 161 -15.92 -8.40 7.03
N VAL A 162 -17.21 -8.68 7.03
CA VAL A 162 -18.12 -8.37 5.90
C VAL A 162 -18.22 -6.86 5.67
N LYS A 163 -18.14 -6.05 6.73
CA LYS A 163 -18.22 -4.58 6.62
C LYS A 163 -17.08 -3.98 5.79
N LEU A 164 -15.89 -4.61 5.80
CA LEU A 164 -14.77 -4.23 4.94
C LEU A 164 -15.06 -4.49 3.45
N SER A 165 -15.89 -5.49 3.15
CA SER A 165 -16.27 -5.81 1.77
C SER A 165 -17.47 -4.99 1.30
N GLU A 166 -18.33 -4.55 2.21
CA GLU A 166 -19.53 -3.76 1.91
C GLU A 166 -19.20 -2.27 1.71
N SER A 167 -18.36 -1.70 2.55
CA SER A 167 -18.09 -0.25 2.59
C SER A 167 -17.64 0.36 1.25
N PRO A 168 -16.81 -0.30 0.41
CA PRO A 168 -16.45 0.25 -0.91
C PRO A 168 -17.64 0.41 -1.85
N SER A 169 -18.65 -0.46 -1.77
CA SER A 169 -19.86 -0.35 -2.61
C SER A 169 -20.73 0.88 -2.26
N HIS A 170 -20.49 1.48 -1.09
CA HIS A 170 -21.13 2.71 -0.63
C HIS A 170 -20.22 3.95 -0.81
N GLY A 171 -19.02 3.78 -1.38
CA GLY A 171 -18.05 4.87 -1.52
C GLY A 171 -17.54 5.43 -0.19
N LEU A 172 -17.64 4.65 0.90
CA LEU A 172 -17.26 5.08 2.24
C LEU A 172 -16.12 4.23 2.79
N PRO A 173 -15.17 4.82 3.54
CA PRO A 173 -14.27 4.03 4.36
C PRO A 173 -15.05 3.32 5.46
N VAL A 174 -14.58 2.14 5.86
CA VAL A 174 -15.29 1.29 6.85
C VAL A 174 -15.56 2.02 8.17
N ILE A 175 -14.70 2.93 8.56
CA ILE A 175 -14.84 3.73 9.80
C ILE A 175 -16.07 4.65 9.77
N LEU A 176 -16.46 5.15 8.58
CA LEU A 176 -17.69 5.94 8.40
C LEU A 176 -18.89 5.08 8.06
N TYR A 177 -18.67 3.90 7.48
CA TYR A 177 -19.72 2.96 7.14
C TYR A 177 -20.27 2.23 8.38
N ASP A 178 -19.37 1.70 9.21
CA ASP A 178 -19.70 0.99 10.46
C ASP A 178 -18.53 1.11 11.45
N ALA A 179 -18.54 2.18 12.26
CA ALA A 179 -17.49 2.49 13.23
C ALA A 179 -17.31 1.41 14.30
N ASP A 180 -18.39 0.69 14.65
CA ASP A 180 -18.37 -0.35 15.68
C ASP A 180 -17.91 -1.71 15.19
N SER A 181 -17.83 -1.90 13.91
CA SER A 181 -17.38 -3.17 13.30
C SER A 181 -15.96 -3.55 13.73
N THR A 182 -15.70 -4.84 13.77
CA THR A 182 -14.35 -5.35 14.02
C THR A 182 -13.35 -4.85 12.96
N GLY A 183 -13.80 -4.69 11.70
CA GLY A 183 -12.99 -4.12 10.63
C GLY A 183 -12.51 -2.71 10.93
N SER A 184 -13.42 -1.82 11.35
CA SER A 184 -13.09 -0.45 11.75
C SER A 184 -12.11 -0.41 12.92
N LYS A 185 -12.40 -1.17 13.98
CA LYS A 185 -11.55 -1.24 15.17
C LYS A 185 -10.14 -1.75 14.86
N ASN A 186 -10.01 -2.75 13.97
CA ASN A 186 -8.72 -3.26 13.55
C ASN A 186 -7.92 -2.19 12.76
N HIS A 187 -8.55 -1.48 11.82
CA HIS A 187 -7.86 -0.44 11.05
C HIS A 187 -7.44 0.76 11.93
N LEU A 188 -8.27 1.18 12.88
CA LEU A 188 -7.88 2.21 13.85
C LEU A 188 -6.72 1.76 14.75
N ALA A 189 -6.69 0.48 15.16
CA ALA A 189 -5.58 -0.07 15.92
C ALA A 189 -4.29 -0.11 15.08
N LEU A 190 -4.40 -0.50 13.80
CA LEU A 190 -3.28 -0.49 12.86
C LEU A 190 -2.72 0.93 12.67
N ALA A 191 -3.58 1.92 12.43
CA ALA A 191 -3.16 3.31 12.28
C ALA A 191 -2.38 3.80 13.51
N LYS A 192 -2.87 3.52 14.72
CA LYS A 192 -2.16 3.84 15.97
C LYS A 192 -0.82 3.13 16.07
N GLU A 193 -0.74 1.87 15.65
CA GLU A 193 0.51 1.09 15.68
C GLU A 193 1.53 1.69 14.70
N ILE A 194 1.13 2.03 13.46
CA ILE A 194 1.99 2.68 12.46
C ILE A 194 2.51 4.02 12.98
N ILE A 195 1.62 4.89 13.47
CA ILE A 195 2.02 6.20 14.01
C ILE A 195 3.02 6.06 15.17
N ASN A 196 2.86 5.05 16.02
CA ASN A 196 3.76 4.83 17.15
C ASN A 196 5.13 4.24 16.73
N ARG A 197 5.20 3.51 15.62
CA ARG A 197 6.45 2.99 15.07
C ARG A 197 7.28 4.09 14.40
N ASN A 198 6.61 5.13 13.89
CA ASN A 198 7.23 6.22 13.13
C ASN A 198 7.50 7.50 13.97
N LYS A 199 7.33 7.43 15.29
CA LYS A 199 7.72 8.48 16.25
C LYS A 199 9.16 8.30 16.69
#